data_355b5eb5afb068862865dc3d31d32033
#
_entry.id   355b5eb5afb068862865dc3d31d32033
#
_cell.length_a   1.000
_cell.length_b   1.000
_cell.length_c   1.000
_cell.angle_alpha   90.00
_cell.angle_beta   90.00
_cell.angle_gamma   90.00
#
_symmetry.space_group_name_H-M   'P 1'
#
loop_
_entity.id
_entity.type
_entity.pdbx_description
1 polymer ?
#
loop_
_entity_poly.entity_id
_entity_poly.type
_entity_poly.pdbx_seq_one_letter_code
_entity_poly.pdbx_strand_id
1 'polypeptide(L)'
;SELNFMSFNGSAANPGDATGDAYIGAIRNAGDVYLSNRSKGEDLTSLNTVNIARDYTGIDGSNIFYRGVIQGPTNSTVDAIHVVEATGTSLVAFGHFNNLTAGVFSSSRGERTDKSVGIPVFIIDDRDAAGSQLQLHMNNFGVVDKNDAGYEWVYSLGYNDAVNSATDREWVLYNSIDGRDNYQPRPEPGAYTSIAHSWSRMHMRLHDRFGQAYETDPFDAEHKPASAWIRQEGRLTKFHMSESGSRTRSFTSLTQVGGDLVRKEIDDVWKYNLGFFVGDLQNYSRSRTWNTAKGRAEGYGLGVYGTLYTGNSPDDGFYIDTWLTYNHFENKIYGNRPEFKYNSHGWVYSIETGLTLPLGETGDKPEDKYIWTLQPEFQVIWDGVDAGTARDTTGTTYSLLGNDNVVLRAGARLHANNMNKGLGYIEANWIHNTHKLGVMQGDHPFYMEGGQDLGELRFGLEGRASTNTLCWMTLGTQRGRHAYHNE
;
A
#
# COMPACT_ATOMS: atom_id res chain seq x y z
N SER A 1 1.78 -38.28 0.59
CA SER A 1 0.49 -39.02 0.62
C SER A 1 -0.58 -38.05 1.05
N GLU A 2 -1.73 -38.10 0.40
CA GLU A 2 -2.89 -37.26 0.67
C GLU A 2 -4.04 -38.14 1.15
N LEU A 3 -4.69 -37.76 2.25
CA LEU A 3 -5.91 -38.38 2.76
C LEU A 3 -7.00 -37.32 2.81
N ASN A 4 -8.08 -37.55 2.11
CA ASN A 4 -9.19 -36.62 1.99
C ASN A 4 -10.46 -37.26 2.57
N PHE A 5 -11.02 -36.65 3.61
CA PHE A 5 -12.29 -37.09 4.19
C PHE A 5 -13.42 -36.41 3.44
N MET A 6 -14.14 -37.22 2.67
CA MET A 6 -15.43 -36.82 2.13
C MET A 6 -16.51 -37.18 3.15
N SER A 7 -17.55 -36.37 3.22
CA SER A 7 -18.71 -36.66 4.03
C SER A 7 -19.35 -38.00 3.62
N PHE A 8 -19.45 -38.96 4.55
CA PHE A 8 -19.92 -40.28 4.29
C PHE A 8 -21.44 -40.50 4.49
N ASN A 9 -22.17 -39.50 4.98
CA ASN A 9 -23.62 -39.63 5.24
C ASN A 9 -24.51 -39.27 4.06
N GLY A 10 -23.95 -39.09 2.86
CA GLY A 10 -24.73 -38.92 1.65
C GLY A 10 -25.40 -40.22 1.22
N SER A 11 -26.66 -40.18 0.81
CA SER A 11 -27.24 -41.26 0.03
C SER A 11 -26.41 -41.46 -1.24
N ALA A 12 -26.38 -42.66 -1.80
CA ALA A 12 -25.63 -42.96 -3.01
C ALA A 12 -25.98 -42.07 -4.23
N ALA A 13 -27.04 -41.27 -4.13
CA ALA A 13 -27.48 -40.31 -5.16
C ALA A 13 -26.80 -38.94 -5.08
N ASN A 14 -26.24 -38.51 -3.90
CA ASN A 14 -25.54 -37.23 -3.73
C ASN A 14 -24.40 -37.38 -2.73
N PRO A 15 -23.26 -37.93 -3.13
CA PRO A 15 -22.13 -38.19 -2.23
C PRO A 15 -21.35 -36.91 -1.84
N GLY A 16 -21.98 -35.80 -1.67
CA GLY A 16 -21.33 -34.56 -1.38
C GLY A 16 -22.10 -33.60 -0.47
N ASP A 17 -23.31 -33.96 -0.04
CA ASP A 17 -24.20 -33.00 0.65
C ASP A 17 -24.33 -33.24 2.17
N ALA A 18 -23.61 -34.18 2.74
CA ALA A 18 -23.78 -34.50 4.15
C ALA A 18 -22.62 -33.98 5.00
N THR A 19 -22.95 -33.28 6.09
CA THR A 19 -22.14 -33.19 7.30
C THR A 19 -22.15 -34.54 7.98
N GLY A 20 -21.00 -35.06 8.39
CA GLY A 20 -20.97 -36.37 9.02
C GLY A 20 -19.71 -36.65 9.79
N ASP A 21 -19.85 -37.59 10.73
CA ASP A 21 -18.73 -38.12 11.48
C ASP A 21 -18.06 -39.25 10.68
N ALA A 22 -16.75 -39.18 10.53
CA ALA A 22 -15.95 -40.30 10.02
C ALA A 22 -15.33 -41.09 11.17
N TYR A 23 -15.39 -42.40 11.10
CA TYR A 23 -14.81 -43.30 12.13
C TYR A 23 -13.65 -44.09 11.54
N ILE A 24 -12.47 -43.96 12.13
CA ILE A 24 -11.24 -44.61 11.67
C ILE A 24 -10.56 -45.31 12.85
N GLY A 25 -9.91 -46.45 12.60
CA GLY A 25 -9.22 -47.19 13.63
C GLY A 25 -7.99 -46.46 14.18
N ALA A 26 -7.07 -46.07 13.30
CA ALA A 26 -5.87 -45.32 13.62
C ALA A 26 -5.34 -44.54 12.41
N ILE A 27 -4.60 -43.45 12.61
CA ILE A 27 -3.95 -42.67 11.56
C ILE A 27 -2.47 -42.50 11.90
N ARG A 28 -1.63 -42.84 10.90
CA ARG A 28 -0.23 -42.40 10.88
C ARG A 28 -0.07 -41.38 9.76
N ASN A 29 -0.05 -40.10 10.12
CA ASN A 29 0.03 -39.00 9.16
C ASN A 29 1.48 -38.68 8.79
N ALA A 30 1.86 -38.95 7.55
CA ALA A 30 3.17 -38.65 6.96
C ALA A 30 3.02 -37.75 5.71
N GLY A 31 1.89 -37.09 5.56
CA GLY A 31 1.56 -36.25 4.41
C GLY A 31 0.45 -35.27 4.76
N ASP A 32 -0.49 -35.07 3.86
CA ASP A 32 -1.58 -34.12 3.99
C ASP A 32 -2.89 -34.82 4.33
N VAL A 33 -3.56 -34.36 5.40
CA VAL A 33 -4.89 -34.82 5.83
C VAL A 33 -5.85 -33.63 5.66
N TYR A 34 -6.88 -33.80 4.87
CA TYR A 34 -7.93 -32.84 4.67
C TYR A 34 -9.21 -33.30 5.34
N LEU A 35 -9.69 -32.56 6.32
CA LEU A 35 -10.84 -32.94 7.12
C LEU A 35 -12.17 -32.70 6.42
N SER A 36 -12.20 -31.79 5.46
CA SER A 36 -13.40 -31.47 4.67
C SER A 36 -13.17 -31.60 3.16
N ASN A 37 -14.24 -31.74 2.40
CA ASN A 37 -14.19 -31.94 0.96
C ASN A 37 -13.47 -30.80 0.23
N ARG A 38 -12.35 -31.12 -0.40
CA ARG A 38 -11.51 -30.21 -1.17
C ARG A 38 -12.21 -29.58 -2.38
N SER A 39 -13.22 -30.24 -2.95
CA SER A 39 -13.85 -29.83 -4.21
C SER A 39 -15.02 -28.85 -4.04
N LYS A 40 -15.53 -28.63 -2.85
CA LYS A 40 -16.72 -27.82 -2.58
C LYS A 40 -16.47 -26.34 -2.27
N GLY A 41 -15.39 -25.77 -2.71
CA GLY A 41 -15.16 -24.32 -2.64
C GLY A 41 -15.48 -23.70 -1.28
N GLU A 42 -16.33 -22.68 -1.26
CA GLU A 42 -16.67 -21.88 -0.07
C GLU A 42 -17.82 -22.44 0.78
N ASP A 43 -18.33 -23.62 0.48
CA ASP A 43 -19.40 -24.22 1.28
C ASP A 43 -18.90 -24.66 2.65
N LEU A 44 -19.17 -23.83 3.65
CA LEU A 44 -18.81 -24.06 5.05
C LEU A 44 -19.91 -24.83 5.81
N THR A 45 -20.94 -25.32 5.13
CA THR A 45 -22.02 -26.10 5.77
C THR A 45 -21.66 -27.58 5.93
N SER A 46 -20.60 -28.06 5.28
CA SER A 46 -20.16 -29.46 5.30
C SER A 46 -18.85 -29.62 6.10
N LEU A 47 -18.90 -29.33 7.39
CA LEU A 47 -17.79 -29.52 8.32
C LEU A 47 -17.85 -30.93 8.90
N ASN A 48 -16.69 -31.52 9.20
CA ASN A 48 -16.57 -32.89 9.64
C ASN A 48 -15.89 -33.01 11.00
N THR A 49 -16.38 -33.96 11.80
CA THR A 49 -15.63 -34.50 12.93
C THR A 49 -15.06 -35.83 12.52
N VAL A 50 -13.74 -36.01 12.64
CA VAL A 50 -13.05 -37.24 12.36
C VAL A 50 -12.76 -37.95 13.70
N ASN A 51 -13.45 -39.06 13.94
CA ASN A 51 -13.30 -39.85 15.14
C ASN A 51 -12.28 -40.98 14.88
N ILE A 52 -11.18 -40.99 15.60
CA ILE A 52 -10.11 -41.97 15.52
C ILE A 52 -10.18 -42.87 16.76
N ALA A 53 -10.58 -44.12 16.56
CA ALA A 53 -10.93 -45.04 17.64
C ALA A 53 -9.74 -45.48 18.51
N ARG A 54 -8.51 -45.27 18.04
CA ARG A 54 -7.29 -45.60 18.78
C ARG A 54 -6.31 -44.45 18.81
N ASP A 55 -5.42 -44.40 17.83
CA ASP A 55 -4.26 -43.51 17.88
C ASP A 55 -4.07 -42.66 16.63
N TYR A 56 -3.62 -41.43 16.84
CA TYR A 56 -3.07 -40.56 15.83
C TYR A 56 -1.58 -40.38 16.03
N THR A 57 -0.78 -40.65 15.02
CA THR A 57 0.65 -40.37 15.03
C THR A 57 1.00 -39.36 13.93
N GLY A 58 1.41 -38.14 14.31
CA GLY A 58 1.95 -37.12 13.40
C GLY A 58 3.44 -37.39 13.13
N ILE A 59 3.84 -37.32 11.86
CA ILE A 59 5.24 -37.35 11.46
C ILE A 59 5.66 -35.95 11.08
N ASP A 60 6.85 -35.56 11.48
CA ASP A 60 7.38 -34.21 11.20
C ASP A 60 7.26 -33.84 9.70
N GLY A 61 6.71 -32.67 9.43
CA GLY A 61 6.35 -32.19 8.08
C GLY A 61 4.97 -32.66 7.58
N SER A 62 4.20 -33.41 8.37
CA SER A 62 2.81 -33.71 8.03
C SER A 62 1.88 -32.53 8.28
N ASN A 63 0.80 -32.44 7.51
CA ASN A 63 -0.17 -31.36 7.59
C ASN A 63 -1.57 -31.86 7.89
N ILE A 64 -2.33 -31.08 8.66
CA ILE A 64 -3.77 -31.25 8.86
C ILE A 64 -4.46 -29.97 8.40
N PHE A 65 -5.38 -30.08 7.48
CA PHE A 65 -6.11 -28.96 6.92
C PHE A 65 -7.55 -28.92 7.47
N TYR A 66 -7.85 -27.81 8.13
CA TYR A 66 -9.13 -27.53 8.76
C TYR A 66 -9.92 -26.51 7.98
N ARG A 67 -11.24 -26.59 8.09
CA ARG A 67 -12.18 -25.57 7.63
C ARG A 67 -13.12 -25.18 8.75
N GLY A 68 -13.71 -24.00 8.65
CA GLY A 68 -14.68 -23.59 9.66
C GLY A 68 -15.07 -22.13 9.58
N VAL A 69 -16.09 -21.81 10.35
CA VAL A 69 -16.55 -20.43 10.62
C VAL A 69 -16.28 -20.14 12.08
N ILE A 70 -15.47 -19.14 12.36
CA ILE A 70 -15.13 -18.73 13.71
C ILE A 70 -15.95 -17.50 14.10
N GLN A 71 -16.78 -17.64 15.15
CA GLN A 71 -17.67 -16.59 15.66
C GLN A 71 -17.56 -16.45 17.20
N GLY A 72 -16.47 -16.88 17.80
CA GLY A 72 -16.30 -16.96 19.24
C GLY A 72 -16.39 -18.39 19.79
N PRO A 73 -16.24 -18.58 21.10
CA PRO A 73 -16.09 -19.91 21.70
C PRO A 73 -17.33 -20.80 21.55
N THR A 74 -18.51 -20.22 21.52
CA THR A 74 -19.80 -20.98 21.54
C THR A 74 -20.49 -21.10 20.20
N ASN A 75 -20.18 -20.19 19.24
CA ASN A 75 -20.87 -20.11 17.97
C ASN A 75 -20.00 -20.50 16.77
N SER A 76 -18.79 -20.97 17.03
CA SER A 76 -17.89 -21.41 15.97
C SER A 76 -18.21 -22.85 15.57
N THR A 77 -18.16 -23.08 14.25
CA THR A 77 -18.21 -24.42 13.66
C THR A 77 -16.94 -24.65 12.88
N VAL A 78 -16.14 -25.61 13.32
CA VAL A 78 -14.83 -25.93 12.76
C VAL A 78 -14.71 -27.43 12.60
N ASP A 79 -13.99 -27.88 11.55
CA ASP A 79 -13.58 -29.28 11.48
C ASP A 79 -12.82 -29.67 12.76
N ALA A 80 -13.02 -30.89 13.23
CA ALA A 80 -12.33 -31.40 14.43
C ALA A 80 -11.84 -32.82 14.25
N ILE A 81 -10.78 -33.17 14.97
CA ILE A 81 -10.33 -34.55 15.17
C ILE A 81 -10.58 -34.94 16.62
N HIS A 82 -11.18 -36.10 16.81
CA HIS A 82 -11.38 -36.73 18.12
C HIS A 82 -10.64 -38.07 18.15
N VAL A 83 -9.76 -38.28 19.13
CA VAL A 83 -8.87 -39.46 19.18
C VAL A 83 -8.65 -39.87 20.61
N VAL A 84 -8.39 -41.19 20.83
CA VAL A 84 -8.09 -41.72 22.15
C VAL A 84 -6.66 -41.35 22.60
N GLU A 85 -5.66 -41.55 21.72
CA GLU A 85 -4.27 -41.21 22.00
C GLU A 85 -3.65 -40.47 20.81
N ALA A 86 -2.73 -39.52 21.08
CA ALA A 86 -2.06 -38.77 20.01
C ALA A 86 -0.59 -38.50 20.32
N THR A 87 0.27 -38.76 19.33
CA THR A 87 1.73 -38.61 19.45
C THR A 87 2.34 -37.94 18.21
N GLY A 88 3.57 -37.46 18.33
CA GLY A 88 4.34 -36.91 17.21
C GLY A 88 4.11 -35.45 16.95
N THR A 89 4.36 -34.99 15.70
CA THR A 89 4.28 -33.58 15.31
C THR A 89 3.54 -33.41 13.99
N SER A 90 2.64 -32.44 13.91
CA SER A 90 1.97 -32.07 12.68
C SER A 90 1.79 -30.58 12.58
N LEU A 91 1.76 -30.08 11.34
CA LEU A 91 1.39 -28.70 11.03
C LEU A 91 -0.12 -28.59 10.84
N VAL A 92 -0.72 -27.58 11.41
CA VAL A 92 -2.14 -27.27 11.27
C VAL A 92 -2.30 -26.07 10.35
N ALA A 93 -3.11 -26.22 9.32
CA ALA A 93 -3.46 -25.15 8.41
C ALA A 93 -4.98 -25.00 8.32
N PHE A 94 -5.42 -23.76 8.31
CA PHE A 94 -6.82 -23.40 8.09
C PHE A 94 -6.90 -22.66 6.76
N GLY A 95 -7.73 -23.10 5.82
CA GLY A 95 -7.79 -22.39 4.58
C GLY A 95 -8.53 -23.08 3.45
N HIS A 96 -8.71 -22.32 2.39
CA HIS A 96 -9.18 -22.76 1.09
C HIS A 96 -8.02 -23.41 0.32
N PHE A 97 -8.20 -24.63 -0.14
CA PHE A 97 -7.15 -25.49 -0.69
C PHE A 97 -6.57 -25.04 -2.06
N ASN A 98 -7.20 -24.12 -2.77
CA ASN A 98 -6.72 -23.70 -4.09
C ASN A 98 -6.02 -22.34 -4.14
N ASN A 99 -6.13 -21.56 -3.09
CA ASN A 99 -5.36 -20.34 -2.87
C ASN A 99 -5.17 -20.25 -1.37
N LEU A 100 -3.99 -20.23 -0.86
CA LEU A 100 -3.58 -20.14 0.55
C LEU A 100 -4.16 -18.91 1.30
N THR A 101 -5.36 -18.53 0.96
CA THR A 101 -6.15 -17.51 1.61
C THR A 101 -6.85 -18.15 2.79
N ALA A 102 -6.63 -17.57 3.95
CA ALA A 102 -7.24 -17.97 5.20
C ALA A 102 -8.73 -18.27 5.02
N GLY A 103 -9.11 -19.52 5.11
CA GLY A 103 -10.48 -19.99 4.89
C GLY A 103 -11.30 -20.02 6.17
N VAL A 104 -10.95 -19.17 7.13
CA VAL A 104 -11.75 -19.03 8.33
C VAL A 104 -12.31 -17.62 8.35
N PHE A 105 -13.62 -17.52 8.25
CA PHE A 105 -14.32 -16.24 8.23
C PHE A 105 -15.12 -16.12 9.52
N SER A 106 -14.95 -15.01 10.22
CA SER A 106 -15.89 -14.57 11.24
C SER A 106 -16.96 -13.72 10.57
N SER A 107 -18.23 -14.00 10.83
CA SER A 107 -19.35 -13.21 10.32
C SER A 107 -19.78 -12.11 11.27
N SER A 108 -19.18 -12.05 12.45
CA SER A 108 -19.40 -11.03 13.48
C SER A 108 -18.07 -10.73 14.19
N ARG A 109 -17.99 -9.61 14.87
CA ARG A 109 -16.88 -9.33 15.77
C ARG A 109 -16.74 -10.51 16.75
N GLY A 110 -15.67 -11.30 16.56
CA GLY A 110 -15.44 -12.50 17.35
C GLY A 110 -15.40 -12.16 18.85
N GLU A 111 -15.96 -13.02 19.67
CA GLU A 111 -15.80 -12.92 21.09
C GLU A 111 -14.39 -13.30 21.50
N ARG A 112 -13.91 -12.70 22.57
CA ARG A 112 -12.64 -13.06 23.18
C ARG A 112 -12.66 -14.51 23.61
N THR A 113 -11.66 -15.26 23.15
CA THR A 113 -11.39 -16.63 23.59
C THR A 113 -10.00 -16.70 24.23
N ASP A 114 -9.90 -17.20 25.43
CA ASP A 114 -8.62 -17.58 26.01
C ASP A 114 -8.39 -19.09 25.84
N LYS A 115 -7.23 -19.58 26.24
CA LYS A 115 -6.85 -20.98 26.09
C LYS A 115 -7.76 -21.95 26.85
N SER A 116 -8.44 -21.51 27.91
CA SER A 116 -9.33 -22.32 28.74
C SER A 116 -10.72 -22.50 28.14
N VAL A 117 -11.13 -21.61 27.26
CA VAL A 117 -12.43 -21.61 26.57
C VAL A 117 -12.26 -21.48 25.05
N GLY A 118 -11.13 -21.93 24.54
CA GLY A 118 -10.82 -21.88 23.12
C GLY A 118 -11.73 -22.78 22.27
N ILE A 119 -11.62 -22.64 20.97
CA ILE A 119 -12.37 -23.44 19.99
C ILE A 119 -11.62 -24.76 19.78
N PRO A 120 -12.14 -25.89 20.18
CA PRO A 120 -11.45 -27.16 20.05
C PRO A 120 -11.32 -27.59 18.58
N VAL A 121 -10.13 -27.98 18.18
CA VAL A 121 -9.82 -28.48 16.84
C VAL A 121 -9.24 -29.92 16.86
N PHE A 122 -8.63 -30.30 17.98
CA PHE A 122 -8.09 -31.63 18.17
C PHE A 122 -8.32 -32.06 19.61
N ILE A 123 -9.16 -33.08 19.82
CA ILE A 123 -9.62 -33.56 21.14
C ILE A 123 -9.01 -34.91 21.39
N ILE A 124 -8.37 -35.09 22.55
CA ILE A 124 -7.70 -36.30 22.94
C ILE A 124 -8.39 -36.88 24.19
N ASP A 125 -9.11 -37.97 24.03
CA ASP A 125 -9.75 -38.73 25.14
C ASP A 125 -8.72 -39.65 25.83
N ASP A 126 -7.69 -39.02 26.39
CA ASP A 126 -6.62 -39.78 27.10
C ASP A 126 -6.99 -39.93 28.56
N ARG A 127 -7.46 -41.11 28.90
CA ARG A 127 -7.79 -41.49 30.28
C ARG A 127 -6.57 -41.83 31.13
N ASP A 128 -5.44 -42.11 30.48
CA ASP A 128 -4.18 -42.43 31.16
C ASP A 128 -3.15 -41.31 30.90
N ALA A 129 -2.97 -40.46 31.86
CA ALA A 129 -2.25 -39.18 31.78
C ALA A 129 -0.78 -39.21 31.29
N ALA A 130 -0.24 -40.35 30.86
CA ALA A 130 1.17 -40.49 30.53
C ALA A 130 1.53 -40.50 29.04
N GLY A 131 0.57 -40.54 28.12
CA GLY A 131 0.83 -40.96 26.75
C GLY A 131 0.81 -39.93 25.64
N SER A 132 0.04 -38.85 25.76
CA SER A 132 -0.13 -37.96 24.63
C SER A 132 0.95 -36.89 24.51
N GLN A 133 1.84 -37.06 23.54
CA GLN A 133 2.95 -36.14 23.23
C GLN A 133 2.79 -35.50 21.83
N LEU A 134 1.55 -35.22 21.41
CA LEU A 134 1.31 -34.56 20.14
C LEU A 134 1.71 -33.07 20.23
N GLN A 135 2.54 -32.65 19.30
CA GLN A 135 2.88 -31.24 19.08
C GLN A 135 2.20 -30.75 17.80
N LEU A 136 1.29 -29.78 17.92
CA LEU A 136 0.68 -29.12 16.79
C LEU A 136 1.24 -27.72 16.64
N HIS A 137 1.69 -27.38 15.43
CA HIS A 137 2.19 -26.07 15.07
C HIS A 137 1.31 -25.44 13.99
N MET A 138 1.02 -24.19 14.13
CA MET A 138 0.18 -23.45 13.19
C MET A 138 1.02 -22.84 12.06
N ASN A 139 0.58 -23.05 10.82
CA ASN A 139 1.25 -22.56 9.63
C ASN A 139 0.48 -21.37 9.01
N ASN A 140 0.58 -20.19 9.56
CA ASN A 140 -0.09 -18.95 9.15
C ASN A 140 -1.60 -18.89 9.38
N PHE A 141 -2.02 -17.98 10.25
CA PHE A 141 -3.41 -17.85 10.53
C PHE A 141 -3.87 -16.42 10.82
N GLY A 142 -4.91 -15.97 10.16
CA GLY A 142 -5.64 -14.75 10.47
C GLY A 142 -7.11 -14.92 10.16
N VAL A 143 -7.97 -14.61 11.10
CA VAL A 143 -9.42 -14.58 10.91
C VAL A 143 -9.81 -13.16 10.52
N VAL A 144 -10.54 -13.03 9.43
CA VAL A 144 -11.13 -11.76 9.04
C VAL A 144 -12.50 -11.65 9.65
N ASP A 145 -12.69 -10.65 10.48
CA ASP A 145 -14.03 -10.24 10.86
C ASP A 145 -14.66 -9.43 9.72
N LYS A 146 -15.73 -9.95 9.13
CA LYS A 146 -16.44 -9.26 8.04
C LYS A 146 -17.09 -7.94 8.47
N ASN A 147 -17.37 -7.78 9.75
CA ASN A 147 -18.06 -6.62 10.29
C ASN A 147 -17.12 -5.56 10.86
N ASP A 148 -15.84 -5.91 11.13
CA ASP A 148 -14.83 -4.97 11.58
C ASP A 148 -13.70 -4.91 10.55
N ALA A 149 -13.92 -4.11 9.53
CA ALA A 149 -13.11 -4.08 8.33
C ALA A 149 -11.67 -3.59 8.54
N GLY A 150 -11.38 -2.94 9.66
CA GLY A 150 -10.06 -2.36 9.94
C GLY A 150 -9.07 -3.31 10.62
N TYR A 151 -9.58 -4.36 11.27
CA TYR A 151 -8.80 -5.23 12.14
C TYR A 151 -9.10 -6.70 11.91
N GLU A 152 -8.27 -7.55 12.50
CA GLU A 152 -8.37 -9.00 12.44
C GLU A 152 -8.09 -9.61 13.80
N TRP A 153 -8.92 -10.59 14.16
CA TRP A 153 -8.56 -11.49 15.22
C TRP A 153 -7.45 -12.44 14.73
N VAL A 154 -6.36 -12.49 15.46
CA VAL A 154 -5.28 -13.45 15.19
C VAL A 154 -5.40 -14.58 16.21
N TYR A 155 -5.71 -15.76 15.72
CA TYR A 155 -5.82 -16.95 16.55
C TYR A 155 -4.48 -17.63 16.69
N SER A 156 -4.21 -18.10 17.89
CA SER A 156 -3.10 -18.99 18.22
C SER A 156 -3.63 -20.38 18.48
N LEU A 157 -2.82 -21.37 18.27
CA LEU A 157 -3.11 -22.75 18.62
C LEU A 157 -2.40 -23.07 19.95
N GLY A 158 -3.11 -23.62 20.90
CA GLY A 158 -2.54 -23.98 22.19
C GLY A 158 -3.16 -25.24 22.77
N TYR A 159 -2.36 -25.96 23.54
CA TYR A 159 -2.80 -27.15 24.26
C TYR A 159 -3.47 -26.73 25.57
N ASN A 160 -4.67 -27.22 25.79
CA ASN A 160 -5.46 -27.02 27.01
C ASN A 160 -5.59 -28.38 27.71
N ASP A 161 -5.04 -28.49 28.91
CA ASP A 161 -5.07 -29.70 29.76
C ASP A 161 -6.09 -29.59 30.89
N ALA A 162 -6.82 -28.48 30.98
CA ALA A 162 -7.77 -28.15 32.05
C ALA A 162 -9.20 -28.10 31.53
N VAL A 163 -9.65 -29.17 30.88
CA VAL A 163 -11.00 -29.19 30.30
C VAL A 163 -12.07 -29.60 31.31
N ASN A 164 -13.34 -29.27 31.00
CA ASN A 164 -14.53 -29.46 31.85
C ASN A 164 -14.83 -30.91 32.24
N SER A 165 -14.25 -31.89 31.59
CA SER A 165 -14.22 -33.29 32.05
C SER A 165 -12.78 -33.65 32.44
N ALA A 166 -12.61 -34.31 33.54
CA ALA A 166 -11.29 -34.68 34.07
C ALA A 166 -10.48 -35.65 33.17
N THR A 167 -10.89 -35.83 31.94
CA THR A 167 -10.39 -36.85 31.00
C THR A 167 -10.01 -36.36 29.62
N ASP A 168 -10.50 -35.19 29.18
CA ASP A 168 -10.26 -34.74 27.79
C ASP A 168 -9.20 -33.63 27.75
N ARG A 169 -8.28 -33.74 26.81
CA ARG A 169 -7.25 -32.76 26.52
C ARG A 169 -7.44 -32.24 25.10
N GLU A 170 -7.26 -30.94 24.91
CA GLU A 170 -7.62 -30.31 23.65
C GLU A 170 -6.53 -29.40 23.12
N TRP A 171 -6.34 -29.43 21.82
CA TRP A 171 -5.72 -28.35 21.10
C TRP A 171 -6.82 -27.38 20.65
N VAL A 172 -6.69 -26.14 21.08
CA VAL A 172 -7.72 -25.11 20.88
C VAL A 172 -7.17 -23.91 20.15
N LEU A 173 -8.05 -23.30 19.34
CA LEU A 173 -7.80 -21.98 18.81
C LEU A 173 -8.24 -20.93 19.82
N TYR A 174 -7.40 -19.94 20.08
CA TYR A 174 -7.70 -18.85 20.99
C TYR A 174 -7.10 -17.53 20.46
N ASN A 175 -7.74 -16.41 20.79
CA ASN A 175 -7.39 -15.09 20.30
C ASN A 175 -7.01 -14.10 21.41
N SER A 176 -6.77 -14.58 22.60
CA SER A 176 -6.32 -13.77 23.74
C SER A 176 -5.04 -14.36 24.31
N ILE A 177 -3.98 -13.56 24.42
CA ILE A 177 -2.68 -13.93 24.95
C ILE A 177 -2.43 -13.11 26.21
N ASP A 178 -2.15 -13.77 27.34
CA ASP A 178 -1.90 -13.12 28.63
C ASP A 178 -3.00 -12.12 29.05
N GLY A 179 -4.24 -12.49 28.79
CA GLY A 179 -5.39 -11.66 29.10
C GLY A 179 -5.60 -10.45 28.17
N ARG A 180 -4.83 -10.34 27.09
CA ARG A 180 -4.95 -9.29 26.08
C ARG A 180 -5.50 -9.86 24.78
N ASP A 181 -6.41 -9.12 24.18
CA ASP A 181 -6.97 -9.48 22.89
C ASP A 181 -5.89 -9.43 21.79
N ASN A 182 -5.76 -10.49 21.03
CA ASN A 182 -4.88 -10.55 19.88
C ASN A 182 -5.63 -10.05 18.63
N TYR A 183 -6.04 -8.80 18.70
CA TYR A 183 -6.80 -8.09 17.68
C TYR A 183 -5.85 -7.16 16.93
N GLN A 184 -5.52 -7.50 15.69
CA GLN A 184 -4.44 -6.89 14.95
C GLN A 184 -4.96 -6.07 13.76
N PRO A 185 -4.38 -4.89 13.51
CA PRO A 185 -4.77 -4.08 12.38
C PRO A 185 -4.34 -4.72 11.06
N ARG A 186 -5.15 -4.50 10.03
CA ARG A 186 -4.89 -4.94 8.67
C ARG A 186 -3.85 -4.06 7.98
N PRO A 187 -3.00 -4.62 7.10
CA PRO A 187 -1.99 -3.84 6.39
C PRO A 187 -2.51 -3.16 5.13
N GLU A 188 -3.68 -3.54 4.58
CA GLU A 188 -4.23 -3.01 3.34
C GLU A 188 -4.44 -1.49 3.35
N PRO A 189 -4.86 -0.83 4.47
CA PRO A 189 -4.96 0.62 4.52
C PRO A 189 -3.68 1.34 4.12
N GLY A 190 -2.53 0.87 4.59
CA GLY A 190 -1.25 1.46 4.24
C GLY A 190 -0.89 1.27 2.76
N ALA A 191 -1.22 0.13 2.16
CA ALA A 191 -1.00 -0.12 0.74
C ALA A 191 -1.91 0.78 -0.12
N TYR A 192 -3.19 0.92 0.24
CA TYR A 192 -4.14 1.80 -0.44
C TYR A 192 -3.70 3.28 -0.36
N THR A 193 -3.37 3.75 0.85
CA THR A 193 -2.91 5.12 1.07
C THR A 193 -1.62 5.42 0.31
N SER A 194 -0.70 4.45 0.20
CA SER A 194 0.52 4.60 -0.59
C SER A 194 0.25 4.76 -2.08
N ILE A 195 -0.72 4.02 -2.62
CA ILE A 195 -1.18 4.17 -4.00
C ILE A 195 -1.73 5.59 -4.19
N ALA A 196 -2.66 6.02 -3.35
CA ALA A 196 -3.23 7.36 -3.43
C ALA A 196 -2.17 8.46 -3.31
N HIS A 197 -1.22 8.32 -2.38
CA HIS A 197 -0.11 9.26 -2.24
C HIS A 197 0.75 9.35 -3.52
N SER A 198 0.90 8.25 -4.27
CA SER A 198 1.73 8.23 -5.47
C SER A 198 1.16 9.10 -6.59
N TRP A 199 -0.16 9.32 -6.68
CA TRP A 199 -0.78 10.14 -7.73
C TRP A 199 -0.29 11.58 -7.70
N SER A 200 0.03 12.12 -6.51
CA SER A 200 0.60 13.46 -6.35
C SER A 200 1.98 13.64 -7.03
N ARG A 201 2.60 12.57 -7.54
CA ARG A 201 3.86 12.68 -8.32
C ARG A 201 3.64 13.28 -9.70
N MET A 202 2.40 13.21 -10.21
CA MET A 202 2.04 13.91 -11.44
C MET A 202 2.12 15.44 -11.31
N HIS A 203 2.15 15.98 -10.09
CA HIS A 203 2.34 17.41 -9.83
C HIS A 203 3.69 17.88 -10.38
N MET A 204 3.71 19.08 -10.89
CA MET A 204 4.84 19.66 -11.58
C MET A 204 5.04 21.10 -11.11
N ARG A 205 6.28 21.54 -11.07
CA ARG A 205 6.67 22.94 -10.88
C ARG A 205 7.17 23.51 -12.19
N LEU A 206 7.28 24.80 -12.29
CA LEU A 206 7.89 25.44 -13.45
C LEU A 206 9.26 24.82 -13.76
N HIS A 207 10.12 24.77 -12.77
CA HIS A 207 11.51 24.28 -12.90
C HIS A 207 11.65 22.76 -13.14
N ASP A 208 10.58 22.01 -13.00
CA ASP A 208 10.59 20.59 -13.36
C ASP A 208 10.50 20.37 -14.89
N ARG A 209 10.13 21.44 -15.65
CA ARG A 209 10.07 21.46 -17.13
C ARG A 209 11.20 22.27 -17.73
N PHE A 210 11.60 23.32 -17.05
CA PHE A 210 12.58 24.26 -17.54
C PHE A 210 13.84 24.19 -16.70
N GLY A 211 14.93 23.78 -17.32
CA GLY A 211 16.23 24.21 -16.89
C GLY A 211 16.46 25.66 -17.34
N GLN A 212 17.50 26.28 -16.83
CA GLN A 212 17.80 27.70 -17.07
C GLN A 212 18.28 28.03 -18.49
N ALA A 213 18.08 27.23 -19.48
CA ALA A 213 18.72 27.41 -20.77
C ALA A 213 17.93 28.20 -21.77
N TYR A 214 17.53 29.37 -21.43
CA TYR A 214 17.13 30.34 -22.44
C TYR A 214 18.23 31.37 -22.74
N GLU A 215 19.49 30.94 -22.82
CA GLU A 215 20.55 31.81 -23.38
C GLU A 215 20.48 31.96 -24.88
N THR A 216 19.74 31.10 -25.60
CA THR A 216 19.32 31.40 -26.96
C THR A 216 17.98 32.10 -26.86
N ASP A 217 17.89 33.30 -27.38
CA ASP A 217 16.63 34.05 -27.48
C ASP A 217 15.54 33.09 -28.00
N PRO A 218 14.55 32.68 -27.17
CA PRO A 218 13.49 31.79 -27.60
C PRO A 218 12.61 32.42 -28.68
N PHE A 219 12.79 33.71 -28.96
CA PHE A 219 12.08 34.51 -29.94
C PHE A 219 12.92 34.83 -31.19
N ASP A 220 14.15 34.33 -31.28
CA ASP A 220 14.92 34.41 -32.52
C ASP A 220 14.11 33.75 -33.64
N ALA A 221 13.69 34.57 -34.61
CA ALA A 221 12.81 34.17 -35.68
C ALA A 221 13.42 33.13 -36.63
N GLU A 222 14.73 33.07 -36.70
CA GLU A 222 15.47 32.11 -37.56
C GLU A 222 15.68 30.73 -36.89
N HIS A 223 15.65 30.64 -35.55
CA HIS A 223 15.94 29.42 -34.79
C HIS A 223 14.88 29.15 -33.73
N LYS A 224 13.61 28.96 -34.12
CA LYS A 224 12.53 28.54 -33.20
C LYS A 224 12.43 27.00 -33.12
N PRO A 225 13.29 26.30 -32.37
CA PRO A 225 13.02 24.90 -32.10
C PRO A 225 11.79 24.80 -31.19
N ALA A 226 10.87 23.89 -31.51
CA ALA A 226 9.91 23.46 -30.55
C ALA A 226 10.69 22.94 -29.32
N SER A 227 10.50 23.52 -28.14
CA SER A 227 11.16 23.01 -26.96
C SER A 227 10.42 21.75 -26.52
N ALA A 228 11.06 20.61 -26.70
CA ALA A 228 10.60 19.38 -26.10
C ALA A 228 11.42 19.11 -24.85
N TRP A 229 10.78 18.56 -23.84
CA TRP A 229 11.43 18.18 -22.59
C TRP A 229 11.03 16.77 -22.16
N ILE A 230 11.92 16.13 -21.44
CA ILE A 230 11.67 14.86 -20.76
C ILE A 230 12.13 14.96 -19.31
N ARG A 231 11.29 14.51 -18.39
CA ARG A 231 11.59 14.39 -16.96
C ARG A 231 11.44 12.96 -16.52
N GLN A 232 12.42 12.48 -15.78
CA GLN A 232 12.37 11.19 -15.09
C GLN A 232 12.53 11.43 -13.60
N GLU A 233 11.63 10.89 -12.78
CA GLU A 233 11.70 10.98 -11.33
C GLU A 233 11.61 9.60 -10.71
N GLY A 234 12.44 9.33 -9.69
CA GLY A 234 12.32 8.17 -8.81
C GLY A 234 12.18 8.65 -7.37
N ARG A 235 11.24 8.09 -6.61
CA ARG A 235 10.99 8.52 -5.24
C ARG A 235 10.73 7.35 -4.29
N LEU A 236 11.44 7.38 -3.15
CA LEU A 236 11.24 6.46 -2.04
C LEU A 236 10.43 7.15 -0.94
N THR A 237 9.28 6.58 -0.57
CA THR A 237 8.43 7.11 0.50
C THR A 237 8.32 6.11 1.64
N LYS A 238 8.34 6.61 2.89
CA LYS A 238 8.12 5.84 4.11
C LYS A 238 7.17 6.61 5.01
N PHE A 239 6.17 5.94 5.55
CA PHE A 239 5.24 6.53 6.52
C PHE A 239 4.60 5.46 7.41
N HIS A 240 3.95 5.91 8.48
CA HIS A 240 3.09 5.09 9.33
C HIS A 240 1.63 5.51 9.12
N MET A 241 0.73 4.55 9.33
CA MET A 241 -0.69 4.83 9.42
C MET A 241 -1.07 5.04 10.88
N SER A 242 -1.93 6.02 11.14
CA SER A 242 -2.56 6.19 12.45
C SER A 242 -3.35 4.93 12.85
N GLU A 243 -3.50 4.72 14.15
CA GLU A 243 -4.27 3.64 14.77
C GLU A 243 -3.76 2.23 14.43
N SER A 244 -3.53 1.93 13.16
CA SER A 244 -3.01 0.61 12.78
C SER A 244 -1.52 0.44 13.07
N GLY A 245 -0.78 1.53 13.21
CA GLY A 245 0.69 1.48 13.33
C GLY A 245 1.39 0.81 12.16
N SER A 246 0.69 0.59 11.03
CA SER A 246 1.28 -0.08 9.89
C SER A 246 2.41 0.74 9.31
N ARG A 247 3.52 0.06 8.99
CA ARG A 247 4.70 0.68 8.38
C ARG A 247 4.67 0.46 6.88
N THR A 248 4.59 1.55 6.14
CA THR A 248 4.52 1.50 4.68
C THR A 248 5.77 2.07 4.06
N ARG A 249 6.24 1.39 3.01
CA ARG A 249 7.33 1.84 2.14
C ARG A 249 6.90 1.68 0.70
N SER A 250 7.24 2.68 -0.14
CA SER A 250 6.97 2.62 -1.56
C SER A 250 8.10 3.19 -2.39
N PHE A 251 8.15 2.76 -3.62
CA PHE A 251 8.93 3.35 -4.69
C PHE A 251 7.97 3.79 -5.79
N THR A 252 8.09 5.03 -6.23
CA THR A 252 7.33 5.59 -7.34
C THR A 252 8.28 6.05 -8.41
N SER A 253 8.02 5.65 -9.65
CA SER A 253 8.71 6.12 -10.85
C SER A 253 7.73 6.92 -11.69
N LEU A 254 8.18 8.06 -12.21
CA LEU A 254 7.44 8.94 -13.07
C LEU A 254 8.29 9.27 -14.29
N THR A 255 7.70 9.18 -15.48
CA THR A 255 8.26 9.72 -16.72
C THR A 255 7.27 10.72 -17.29
N GLN A 256 7.70 11.94 -17.54
CA GLN A 256 6.89 12.96 -18.22
C GLN A 256 7.63 13.47 -19.45
N VAL A 257 6.88 13.65 -20.52
CA VAL A 257 7.38 14.21 -21.79
C VAL A 257 6.43 15.31 -22.22
N GLY A 258 6.96 16.43 -22.65
CA GLY A 258 6.15 17.54 -23.12
C GLY A 258 6.91 18.49 -24.02
N GLY A 259 6.23 19.56 -24.40
CA GLY A 259 6.84 20.60 -25.22
C GLY A 259 5.93 21.78 -25.45
N ASP A 260 6.53 22.92 -25.77
CA ASP A 260 5.83 24.14 -26.08
C ASP A 260 5.29 24.11 -27.51
N LEU A 261 4.02 24.43 -27.66
CA LEU A 261 3.34 24.57 -28.96
C LEU A 261 3.39 26.01 -29.45
N VAL A 262 3.30 26.97 -28.51
CA VAL A 262 3.24 28.37 -28.80
C VAL A 262 4.14 29.12 -27.83
N ARG A 263 4.94 30.05 -28.38
CA ARG A 263 5.71 31.05 -27.63
C ARG A 263 5.50 32.37 -28.32
N LYS A 264 5.10 33.38 -27.59
CA LYS A 264 4.87 34.74 -28.15
C LYS A 264 5.17 35.80 -27.12
N GLU A 265 5.58 36.96 -27.63
CA GLU A 265 5.61 38.21 -26.91
C GLU A 265 4.23 38.88 -27.04
N ILE A 266 3.72 39.38 -25.92
CA ILE A 266 2.48 40.19 -25.89
C ILE A 266 2.86 41.63 -26.12
N ASP A 267 3.89 42.10 -25.44
CA ASP A 267 4.47 43.45 -25.54
C ASP A 267 5.97 43.38 -25.13
N ASP A 268 6.62 44.52 -24.98
CA ASP A 268 8.03 44.62 -24.62
C ASP A 268 8.36 44.02 -23.23
N VAL A 269 7.36 43.75 -22.40
CA VAL A 269 7.53 43.21 -21.01
C VAL A 269 7.04 41.81 -20.86
N TRP A 270 5.89 41.48 -21.43
CA TRP A 270 5.21 40.19 -21.17
C TRP A 270 5.37 39.21 -22.32
N LYS A 271 5.70 38.00 -21.95
CA LYS A 271 5.85 36.83 -22.84
C LYS A 271 5.06 35.67 -22.31
N TYR A 272 4.63 34.77 -23.17
CA TYR A 272 3.95 33.54 -22.75
C TYR A 272 4.35 32.33 -23.57
N ASN A 273 4.28 31.19 -22.89
CA ASN A 273 4.42 29.87 -23.47
C ASN A 273 3.16 29.04 -23.21
N LEU A 274 2.72 28.29 -24.21
CA LEU A 274 1.65 27.30 -24.05
C LEU A 274 2.17 25.97 -24.56
N GLY A 275 1.88 24.89 -23.84
CA GLY A 275 2.35 23.57 -24.21
C GLY A 275 1.47 22.45 -23.69
N PHE A 276 1.90 21.24 -23.99
CA PHE A 276 1.23 20.02 -23.54
C PHE A 276 2.26 19.04 -22.96
N PHE A 277 1.76 18.06 -22.21
CA PHE A 277 2.58 16.97 -21.68
C PHE A 277 1.78 15.69 -21.48
N VAL A 278 2.50 14.60 -21.48
CA VAL A 278 2.01 13.27 -21.08
C VAL A 278 2.93 12.73 -20.00
N GLY A 279 2.36 11.96 -19.08
CA GLY A 279 3.11 11.31 -17.99
C GLY A 279 2.72 9.86 -17.85
N ASP A 280 3.70 9.01 -17.51
CA ASP A 280 3.53 7.62 -17.08
C ASP A 280 4.03 7.47 -15.65
N LEU A 281 3.22 6.86 -14.78
CA LEU A 281 3.51 6.66 -13.37
C LEU A 281 3.40 5.19 -13.01
N GLN A 282 4.37 4.72 -12.25
CA GLN A 282 4.38 3.39 -11.65
C GLN A 282 4.71 3.47 -10.17
N ASN A 283 3.91 2.81 -9.33
CA ASN A 283 4.14 2.72 -7.90
C ASN A 283 4.16 1.28 -7.44
N TYR A 284 5.10 0.97 -6.57
CA TYR A 284 5.16 -0.29 -5.84
C TYR A 284 5.30 -0.01 -4.36
N SER A 285 4.39 -0.58 -3.56
CA SER A 285 4.38 -0.38 -2.11
C SER A 285 4.30 -1.68 -1.33
N ARG A 286 4.74 -1.61 -0.08
CA ARG A 286 4.63 -2.67 0.91
C ARG A 286 4.26 -2.07 2.25
N SER A 287 3.12 -2.49 2.77
CA SER A 287 2.62 -2.16 4.10
C SER A 287 2.70 -3.37 5.00
N ARG A 288 3.13 -3.18 6.24
CA ARG A 288 3.33 -4.23 7.25
C ARG A 288 2.69 -3.86 8.56
N THR A 289 1.91 -4.79 9.06
CA THR A 289 1.51 -4.93 10.45
C THR A 289 2.07 -6.25 10.98
N TRP A 290 1.29 -7.08 11.62
CA TRP A 290 1.60 -8.49 11.86
C TRP A 290 1.65 -9.28 10.54
N ASN A 291 0.98 -8.80 9.50
CA ASN A 291 0.90 -9.35 8.15
C ASN A 291 1.46 -8.35 7.11
N THR A 292 1.38 -8.66 5.84
CA THR A 292 1.90 -7.82 4.74
C THR A 292 0.88 -7.69 3.63
N ALA A 293 0.61 -6.44 3.22
CA ALA A 293 -0.04 -6.12 1.96
C ALA A 293 0.93 -5.40 1.02
N LYS A 294 0.74 -5.59 -0.27
CA LYS A 294 1.46 -4.92 -1.33
C LYS A 294 0.50 -4.12 -2.18
N GLY A 295 0.91 -2.94 -2.62
CA GLY A 295 0.18 -2.09 -3.54
C GLY A 295 0.97 -1.89 -4.82
N ARG A 296 0.24 -1.82 -5.94
CA ARG A 296 0.76 -1.42 -7.24
C ARG A 296 -0.21 -0.43 -7.86
N ALA A 297 0.30 0.67 -8.41
CA ALA A 297 -0.43 1.56 -9.28
C ALA A 297 0.34 1.76 -10.57
N GLU A 298 -0.38 1.79 -11.68
CA GLU A 298 0.14 2.11 -13.00
C GLU A 298 -0.85 3.05 -13.66
N GLY A 299 -0.36 4.10 -14.31
CA GLY A 299 -1.27 5.02 -14.94
C GLY A 299 -0.60 6.14 -15.69
N TYR A 300 -1.42 6.93 -16.34
CA TYR A 300 -0.99 8.03 -17.18
C TYR A 300 -1.73 9.31 -16.86
N GLY A 301 -1.07 10.42 -17.20
CA GLY A 301 -1.65 11.76 -17.17
C GLY A 301 -1.48 12.44 -18.53
N LEU A 302 -2.50 13.20 -18.93
CA LEU A 302 -2.46 14.03 -20.11
C LEU A 302 -2.81 15.45 -19.71
N GLY A 303 -1.94 16.41 -20.03
CA GLY A 303 -2.11 17.79 -19.56
C GLY A 303 -1.66 18.86 -20.53
N VAL A 304 -2.07 20.06 -20.20
CA VAL A 304 -1.64 21.28 -20.86
C VAL A 304 -1.06 22.24 -19.83
N TYR A 305 -0.18 23.12 -20.26
CA TYR A 305 0.38 24.16 -19.41
C TYR A 305 0.52 25.49 -20.11
N GLY A 306 0.60 26.54 -19.32
CA GLY A 306 0.87 27.89 -19.79
C GLY A 306 1.68 28.66 -18.76
N THR A 307 2.70 29.37 -19.24
CA THR A 307 3.54 30.24 -18.43
C THR A 307 3.52 31.66 -18.99
N LEU A 308 3.16 32.63 -18.16
CA LEU A 308 3.26 34.04 -18.43
C LEU A 308 4.42 34.63 -17.63
N TYR A 309 5.33 35.35 -18.26
CA TYR A 309 6.52 35.84 -17.57
C TYR A 309 7.03 37.16 -18.13
N THR A 310 7.85 37.84 -17.32
CA THR A 310 8.59 39.06 -17.72
C THR A 310 10.05 38.66 -17.93
N GLY A 311 10.83 39.50 -18.57
CA GLY A 311 12.26 39.22 -18.81
C GLY A 311 12.50 38.31 -20.01
N ASN A 312 13.69 37.73 -20.08
CA ASN A 312 14.10 36.87 -21.20
C ASN A 312 13.73 35.41 -21.01
N SER A 313 13.50 34.99 -19.77
CA SER A 313 13.07 33.68 -19.41
C SER A 313 12.17 33.69 -18.17
N PRO A 314 11.43 32.62 -17.86
CA PRO A 314 10.68 32.51 -16.60
C PRO A 314 11.56 32.63 -15.33
N ASP A 315 12.86 32.40 -15.45
CA ASP A 315 13.82 32.56 -14.35
C ASP A 315 14.37 33.99 -14.21
N ASP A 316 14.01 34.89 -15.11
CA ASP A 316 14.50 36.26 -15.13
C ASP A 316 13.33 37.23 -14.96
N GLY A 317 12.90 37.42 -13.71
CA GLY A 317 11.83 38.35 -13.40
C GLY A 317 10.63 37.66 -12.71
N PHE A 318 9.43 38.16 -13.02
CA PHE A 318 8.19 37.63 -12.46
C PHE A 318 7.57 36.59 -13.41
N TYR A 319 6.99 35.53 -12.86
CA TYR A 319 6.23 34.57 -13.63
C TYR A 319 4.93 34.13 -12.95
N ILE A 320 3.98 33.70 -13.78
CA ILE A 320 2.80 32.94 -13.42
C ILE A 320 2.80 31.67 -14.28
N ASP A 321 2.80 30.53 -13.67
CA ASP A 321 2.71 29.22 -14.33
C ASP A 321 1.44 28.49 -13.93
N THR A 322 0.79 27.89 -14.89
CA THR A 322 -0.42 27.10 -14.64
C THR A 322 -0.42 25.83 -15.49
N TRP A 323 -0.98 24.77 -14.94
CA TRP A 323 -1.19 23.54 -15.70
C TRP A 323 -2.47 22.85 -15.23
N LEU A 324 -3.04 22.08 -16.15
CA LEU A 324 -4.21 21.23 -15.94
C LEU A 324 -3.89 19.85 -16.50
N THR A 325 -4.15 18.80 -15.73
CA THR A 325 -3.95 17.42 -16.18
C THR A 325 -5.14 16.54 -15.80
N TYR A 326 -5.51 15.63 -16.69
CA TYR A 326 -6.40 14.52 -16.39
C TYR A 326 -5.56 13.26 -16.19
N ASN A 327 -5.77 12.58 -15.09
CA ASN A 327 -5.03 11.39 -14.70
C ASN A 327 -5.95 10.17 -14.63
N HIS A 328 -5.41 9.02 -15.00
CA HIS A 328 -6.07 7.72 -14.88
C HIS A 328 -5.08 6.67 -14.41
N PHE A 329 -5.45 5.91 -13.38
CA PHE A 329 -4.59 4.86 -12.79
C PHE A 329 -5.35 3.57 -12.60
N GLU A 330 -4.68 2.47 -12.87
CA GLU A 330 -5.09 1.11 -12.52
C GLU A 330 -4.35 0.70 -11.24
N ASN A 331 -5.10 0.32 -10.23
CA ASN A 331 -4.61 0.05 -8.90
C ASN A 331 -4.87 -1.40 -8.51
N LYS A 332 -3.92 -1.99 -7.78
CA LYS A 332 -3.97 -3.37 -7.34
C LYS A 332 -3.43 -3.47 -5.92
N ILE A 333 -4.19 -4.15 -5.05
CA ILE A 333 -3.73 -4.53 -3.71
C ILE A 333 -3.72 -6.05 -3.62
N TYR A 334 -2.64 -6.61 -3.11
CA TYR A 334 -2.44 -8.05 -3.00
C TYR A 334 -1.51 -8.38 -1.82
N GLY A 335 -1.57 -9.62 -1.35
CA GLY A 335 -0.75 -10.06 -0.20
C GLY A 335 -1.21 -11.42 0.28
N ASN A 336 -1.36 -11.58 1.59
CA ASN A 336 -1.87 -12.81 2.20
C ASN A 336 -3.40 -12.96 2.05
N ARG A 337 -4.05 -11.96 1.48
CA ARG A 337 -5.48 -11.95 1.16
C ARG A 337 -5.72 -12.00 -0.33
N PRO A 338 -6.95 -12.30 -0.75
CA PRO A 338 -7.32 -12.20 -2.14
C PRO A 338 -7.02 -10.81 -2.70
N GLU A 339 -6.52 -10.82 -3.90
CA GLU A 339 -6.22 -9.62 -4.68
C GLU A 339 -7.50 -8.87 -5.02
N PHE A 340 -7.48 -7.54 -4.91
CA PHE A 340 -8.51 -6.70 -5.48
C PHE A 340 -7.93 -5.56 -6.32
N LYS A 341 -8.68 -5.15 -7.31
CA LYS A 341 -8.31 -4.11 -8.27
C LYS A 341 -9.36 -3.02 -8.28
N TYR A 342 -8.92 -1.80 -8.53
CA TYR A 342 -9.79 -0.64 -8.69
C TYR A 342 -9.11 0.41 -9.56
N ASN A 343 -9.89 1.30 -10.15
CA ASN A 343 -9.38 2.40 -10.93
C ASN A 343 -9.54 3.71 -10.16
N SER A 344 -8.66 4.66 -10.44
CA SER A 344 -8.76 6.03 -9.97
C SER A 344 -8.52 7.00 -11.11
N HIS A 345 -9.21 8.13 -11.07
CA HIS A 345 -9.07 9.14 -12.10
C HIS A 345 -9.51 10.51 -11.58
N GLY A 346 -9.06 11.55 -12.22
CA GLY A 346 -9.47 12.91 -11.86
C GLY A 346 -8.66 13.97 -12.53
N TRP A 347 -9.16 15.19 -12.37
CA TRP A 347 -8.48 16.39 -12.79
C TRP A 347 -7.60 16.92 -11.69
N VAL A 348 -6.47 17.49 -12.07
CA VAL A 348 -5.56 18.20 -11.17
C VAL A 348 -5.21 19.53 -11.83
N TYR A 349 -5.25 20.60 -11.04
CA TYR A 349 -4.99 21.94 -11.50
C TYR A 349 -3.98 22.65 -10.60
N SER A 350 -3.09 23.47 -11.19
CA SER A 350 -2.09 24.25 -10.46
C SER A 350 -1.96 25.67 -10.95
N ILE A 351 -1.71 26.57 -10.01
CA ILE A 351 -1.17 27.91 -10.26
C ILE A 351 0.08 28.07 -9.40
N GLU A 352 1.17 28.50 -10.03
CA GLU A 352 2.44 28.82 -9.40
C GLU A 352 2.87 30.23 -9.78
N THR A 353 3.53 30.93 -8.87
CA THR A 353 4.12 32.25 -9.14
C THR A 353 5.46 32.37 -8.44
N GLY A 354 6.36 33.13 -9.01
CA GLY A 354 7.65 33.45 -8.44
C GLY A 354 8.23 34.76 -8.97
N LEU A 355 9.23 35.25 -8.29
CA LEU A 355 9.93 36.49 -8.63
C LEU A 355 11.42 36.31 -8.43
N THR A 356 12.21 36.52 -9.46
CA THR A 356 13.67 36.48 -9.38
C THR A 356 14.25 37.79 -8.91
N LEU A 357 14.97 37.73 -7.80
CA LEU A 357 15.63 38.87 -7.18
C LEU A 357 17.15 38.74 -7.33
N PRO A 358 17.85 39.69 -8.00
CA PRO A 358 19.28 39.67 -8.11
C PRO A 358 19.91 39.96 -6.73
N LEU A 359 20.86 39.13 -6.28
CA LEU A 359 21.63 39.32 -5.04
C LEU A 359 23.02 39.90 -5.28
N GLY A 360 23.56 39.76 -6.49
CA GLY A 360 24.86 40.25 -6.85
C GLY A 360 25.74 39.21 -7.53
N GLU A 361 27.00 39.53 -7.67
CA GLU A 361 27.96 38.74 -8.39
C GLU A 361 29.20 38.46 -7.52
N THR A 362 29.81 37.29 -7.72
CA THR A 362 31.09 36.90 -7.08
C THR A 362 32.05 36.37 -8.14
N GLY A 363 33.37 36.51 -7.90
CA GLY A 363 34.45 36.10 -8.81
C GLY A 363 35.13 37.28 -9.47
N ASP A 364 36.48 37.27 -9.52
CA ASP A 364 37.28 38.37 -10.03
C ASP A 364 37.51 38.32 -11.55
N LYS A 365 37.36 37.13 -12.15
CA LYS A 365 37.55 36.92 -13.58
C LYS A 365 36.24 36.53 -14.27
N PRO A 366 36.06 36.92 -15.53
CA PRO A 366 34.83 36.57 -16.29
C PRO A 366 34.52 35.08 -16.27
N GLU A 367 35.50 34.20 -16.37
CA GLU A 367 35.31 32.75 -16.36
C GLU A 367 34.93 32.17 -15.00
N ASP A 368 35.19 32.91 -13.89
CA ASP A 368 34.88 32.49 -12.54
C ASP A 368 33.72 33.29 -11.91
N LYS A 369 33.03 34.08 -12.73
CA LYS A 369 31.93 34.93 -12.28
C LYS A 369 30.67 34.13 -12.06
N TYR A 370 30.12 34.22 -10.84
CA TYR A 370 28.81 33.66 -10.47
C TYR A 370 27.82 34.78 -10.23
N ILE A 371 26.68 34.66 -10.84
CA ILE A 371 25.51 35.53 -10.60
C ILE A 371 24.61 34.82 -9.59
N TRP A 372 24.33 35.48 -8.49
CA TRP A 372 23.48 34.95 -7.42
C TRP A 372 22.10 35.58 -7.53
N THR A 373 21.08 34.73 -7.49
CA THR A 373 19.67 35.15 -7.48
C THR A 373 18.90 34.39 -6.43
N LEU A 374 17.90 35.04 -5.82
CA LEU A 374 16.93 34.44 -4.92
C LEU A 374 15.56 34.50 -5.58
N GLN A 375 14.87 33.36 -5.65
CA GLN A 375 13.54 33.26 -6.24
C GLN A 375 12.56 32.75 -5.19
N PRO A 376 11.80 33.63 -4.50
CA PRO A 376 10.63 33.22 -3.73
C PRO A 376 9.56 32.68 -4.67
N GLU A 377 8.90 31.57 -4.25
CA GLU A 377 7.91 30.84 -5.01
C GLU A 377 6.70 30.53 -4.16
N PHE A 378 5.53 30.56 -4.79
CA PHE A 378 4.28 30.12 -4.18
C PHE A 378 3.46 29.33 -5.19
N GLN A 379 2.91 28.18 -4.77
CA GLN A 379 2.10 27.30 -5.63
C GLN A 379 0.87 26.81 -4.88
N VAL A 380 -0.25 26.77 -5.59
CA VAL A 380 -1.50 26.16 -5.15
C VAL A 380 -1.86 25.06 -6.14
N ILE A 381 -2.10 23.86 -5.65
CA ILE A 381 -2.53 22.71 -6.46
C ILE A 381 -3.84 22.20 -5.88
N TRP A 382 -4.88 22.11 -6.70
CA TRP A 382 -6.08 21.35 -6.39
C TRP A 382 -5.96 19.95 -7.00
N ASP A 383 -6.06 18.93 -6.15
CA ASP A 383 -5.93 17.51 -6.52
C ASP A 383 -7.30 16.82 -6.36
N GLY A 384 -7.98 16.60 -7.48
CA GLY A 384 -9.29 15.98 -7.54
C GLY A 384 -9.26 14.52 -8.04
N VAL A 385 -8.11 13.80 -7.89
CA VAL A 385 -8.06 12.38 -8.20
C VAL A 385 -8.80 11.58 -7.12
N ASP A 386 -9.76 10.77 -7.55
CA ASP A 386 -10.53 9.90 -6.66
C ASP A 386 -10.65 8.48 -7.23
N ALA A 387 -10.86 7.52 -6.36
CA ALA A 387 -11.03 6.11 -6.68
C ALA A 387 -12.47 5.60 -6.47
N GLY A 388 -13.37 6.46 -5.97
CA GLY A 388 -14.68 6.00 -5.51
C GLY A 388 -14.56 4.96 -4.40
N THR A 389 -15.48 4.01 -4.37
CA THR A 389 -15.46 2.92 -3.38
C THR A 389 -15.00 1.62 -4.02
N ALA A 390 -13.82 1.16 -3.63
CA ALA A 390 -13.33 -0.17 -3.97
C ALA A 390 -13.85 -1.22 -2.99
N ARG A 391 -13.90 -2.48 -3.42
CA ARG A 391 -14.34 -3.60 -2.58
C ARG A 391 -13.43 -4.80 -2.79
N ASP A 392 -12.98 -5.39 -1.70
CA ASP A 392 -12.22 -6.64 -1.75
C ASP A 392 -13.15 -7.88 -1.88
N THR A 393 -12.56 -9.03 -2.09
CA THR A 393 -13.32 -10.29 -2.25
C THR A 393 -14.01 -10.75 -0.97
N THR A 394 -13.65 -10.21 0.18
CA THR A 394 -14.33 -10.48 1.46
C THR A 394 -15.52 -9.55 1.70
N GLY A 395 -15.74 -8.58 0.80
CA GLY A 395 -16.80 -7.58 0.89
C GLY A 395 -16.43 -6.32 1.66
N THR A 396 -15.19 -6.20 2.14
CA THR A 396 -14.70 -4.99 2.80
C THR A 396 -14.58 -3.84 1.80
N THR A 397 -15.09 -2.68 2.16
CA THR A 397 -15.06 -1.47 1.33
C THR A 397 -13.84 -0.60 1.67
N TYR A 398 -13.33 0.07 0.64
CA TYR A 398 -12.25 1.04 0.75
C TYR A 398 -12.63 2.30 0.00
N SER A 399 -12.58 3.45 0.65
CA SER A 399 -12.78 4.74 0.01
C SER A 399 -11.71 5.72 0.45
N LEU A 400 -11.33 6.62 -0.45
CA LEU A 400 -10.30 7.61 -0.20
C LEU A 400 -10.78 8.61 0.87
N LEU A 401 -9.89 8.94 1.80
CA LEU A 401 -10.02 10.08 2.69
C LEU A 401 -9.02 11.16 2.29
N GLY A 402 -9.49 12.39 2.24
CA GLY A 402 -8.64 13.52 1.82
C GLY A 402 -8.64 13.75 0.32
N ASN A 403 -9.68 13.32 -0.41
CA ASN A 403 -9.99 13.77 -1.76
C ASN A 403 -10.24 15.29 -1.80
N ASP A 404 -10.21 15.87 -2.99
CA ASP A 404 -10.32 17.32 -3.21
C ASP A 404 -9.30 18.14 -2.37
N ASN A 405 -8.10 17.57 -2.22
CA ASN A 405 -7.04 18.18 -1.43
C ASN A 405 -6.47 19.40 -2.14
N VAL A 406 -6.28 20.48 -1.38
CA VAL A 406 -5.51 21.63 -1.84
C VAL A 406 -4.13 21.59 -1.22
N VAL A 407 -3.11 21.54 -2.08
CA VAL A 407 -1.70 21.59 -1.69
C VAL A 407 -1.22 23.02 -1.83
N LEU A 408 -0.73 23.58 -0.74
CA LEU A 408 -0.04 24.88 -0.71
C LEU A 408 1.45 24.64 -0.60
N ARG A 409 2.23 25.27 -1.47
CA ARG A 409 3.70 25.29 -1.37
C ARG A 409 4.18 26.72 -1.32
N ALA A 410 5.02 27.02 -0.36
CA ALA A 410 5.72 28.31 -0.24
C ALA A 410 7.19 28.05 0.05
N GLY A 411 8.07 28.69 -0.70
CA GLY A 411 9.49 28.48 -0.54
C GLY A 411 10.34 29.51 -1.27
N ALA A 412 11.61 29.23 -1.31
CA ALA A 412 12.56 30.04 -2.05
C ALA A 412 13.70 29.17 -2.59
N ARG A 413 14.17 29.55 -3.77
CA ARG A 413 15.31 28.95 -4.46
C ARG A 413 16.45 29.94 -4.54
N LEU A 414 17.62 29.55 -4.09
CA LEU A 414 18.87 30.29 -4.24
C LEU A 414 19.67 29.69 -5.38
N HIS A 415 19.94 30.49 -6.39
CA HIS A 415 20.70 30.09 -7.57
C HIS A 415 22.11 30.68 -7.54
N ALA A 416 23.07 29.90 -8.04
CA ALA A 416 24.42 30.34 -8.38
C ALA A 416 24.67 29.97 -9.85
N ASN A 417 24.58 30.93 -10.73
CA ASN A 417 24.74 30.73 -12.17
C ASN A 417 26.11 31.20 -12.64
N ASN A 418 26.86 30.31 -13.28
CA ASN A 418 28.07 30.64 -14.02
C ASN A 418 27.82 30.36 -15.51
N MET A 419 27.86 31.41 -16.34
CA MET A 419 27.55 31.37 -17.76
C MET A 419 28.35 30.31 -18.53
N ASN A 420 29.53 29.93 -18.06
CA ASN A 420 30.41 28.97 -18.73
C ASN A 420 30.36 27.56 -18.13
N LYS A 421 29.89 27.42 -16.88
CA LYS A 421 29.97 26.16 -16.13
C LYS A 421 28.60 25.55 -15.81
N GLY A 422 27.54 26.33 -15.91
CA GLY A 422 26.19 25.91 -15.56
C GLY A 422 25.66 26.51 -14.27
N LEU A 423 24.55 25.99 -13.79
CA LEU A 423 23.83 26.48 -12.63
C LEU A 423 23.77 25.44 -11.52
N GLY A 424 23.98 25.89 -10.31
CA GLY A 424 23.64 25.15 -9.09
C GLY A 424 22.55 25.86 -8.31
N TYR A 425 21.67 25.11 -7.65
CA TYR A 425 20.66 25.71 -6.78
C TYR A 425 20.41 24.90 -5.52
N ILE A 426 19.93 25.61 -4.49
CA ILE A 426 19.36 25.07 -3.27
C ILE A 426 17.96 25.65 -3.14
N GLU A 427 16.98 24.80 -2.87
CA GLU A 427 15.58 25.21 -2.71
C GLU A 427 15.04 24.65 -1.39
N ALA A 428 14.36 25.48 -0.62
CA ALA A 428 13.68 25.12 0.60
C ALA A 428 12.20 25.49 0.51
N ASN A 429 11.32 24.53 0.84
CA ASN A 429 9.87 24.71 0.79
C ASN A 429 9.19 24.27 2.06
N TRP A 430 8.10 24.90 2.39
CA TRP A 430 7.04 24.40 3.22
C TRP A 430 5.86 23.98 2.34
N ILE A 431 5.32 22.78 2.60
CA ILE A 431 4.20 22.21 1.85
C ILE A 431 3.11 21.88 2.86
N HIS A 432 1.90 22.32 2.58
CA HIS A 432 0.72 22.08 3.39
C HIS A 432 -0.38 21.42 2.57
N ASN A 433 -0.89 20.28 3.04
CA ASN A 433 -2.05 19.61 2.52
C ASN A 433 -3.26 19.97 3.39
N THR A 434 -4.31 20.53 2.79
CA THR A 434 -5.52 20.94 3.54
C THR A 434 -6.26 19.76 4.16
N HIS A 435 -6.16 18.59 3.53
CA HIS A 435 -6.75 17.35 4.02
C HIS A 435 -5.67 16.32 4.40
N LYS A 436 -5.97 15.52 5.42
CA LYS A 436 -5.17 14.36 5.76
C LYS A 436 -5.47 13.23 4.79
N LEU A 437 -4.46 12.75 4.11
CA LEU A 437 -4.59 11.58 3.24
C LEU A 437 -4.79 10.31 4.06
N GLY A 438 -5.72 9.47 3.65
CA GLY A 438 -6.02 8.22 4.33
C GLY A 438 -6.99 7.36 3.54
N VAL A 439 -7.53 6.36 4.22
CA VAL A 439 -8.54 5.45 3.69
C VAL A 439 -9.58 5.12 4.75
N MET A 440 -10.84 5.14 4.36
CA MET A 440 -11.93 4.53 5.11
C MET A 440 -11.98 3.05 4.72
N GLN A 441 -11.68 2.15 5.63
CA GLN A 441 -11.83 0.71 5.43
C GLN A 441 -13.02 0.22 6.23
N GLY A 442 -14.11 -0.16 5.53
CA GLY A 442 -15.42 -0.32 6.17
C GLY A 442 -15.83 0.97 6.85
N ASP A 443 -15.99 0.92 8.17
CA ASP A 443 -16.37 2.09 9.00
C ASP A 443 -15.18 2.69 9.77
N HIS A 444 -13.94 2.18 9.54
CA HIS A 444 -12.76 2.64 10.26
C HIS A 444 -11.87 3.55 9.41
N PRO A 445 -11.61 4.80 9.83
CA PRO A 445 -10.71 5.70 9.15
C PRO A 445 -9.26 5.45 9.56
N PHE A 446 -8.37 5.34 8.58
CA PHE A 446 -6.92 5.25 8.76
C PHE A 446 -6.25 6.39 8.02
N TYR A 447 -5.40 7.17 8.68
CA TYR A 447 -4.73 8.31 8.10
C TYR A 447 -3.21 8.10 8.02
N MET A 448 -2.59 8.65 6.98
CA MET A 448 -1.14 8.77 6.89
C MET A 448 -0.65 9.79 7.91
N GLU A 449 0.26 9.36 8.79
CA GLU A 449 0.86 10.25 9.78
C GLU A 449 1.91 11.15 9.17
N GLY A 450 1.91 12.42 9.57
CA GLY A 450 2.94 13.39 9.23
C GLY A 450 2.90 13.92 7.78
N GLY A 451 1.92 13.51 6.97
CA GLY A 451 1.84 13.93 5.57
C GLY A 451 1.17 15.28 5.31
N GLN A 452 0.64 15.95 6.35
CA GLN A 452 -0.09 17.21 6.17
C GLN A 452 0.83 18.42 6.04
N ASP A 453 1.80 18.57 6.94
CA ASP A 453 2.79 19.64 6.92
C ASP A 453 4.18 19.05 6.68
N LEU A 454 4.82 19.47 5.59
CA LEU A 454 6.11 18.95 5.16
C LEU A 454 7.12 20.07 4.99
N GLY A 455 8.32 19.86 5.50
CA GLY A 455 9.50 20.60 5.10
C GLY A 455 10.19 19.88 3.95
N GLU A 456 10.60 20.61 2.93
CA GLU A 456 11.34 20.08 1.78
C GLU A 456 12.66 20.83 1.60
N LEU A 457 13.68 20.07 1.23
CA LEU A 457 14.97 20.60 0.81
C LEU A 457 15.36 19.92 -0.52
N ARG A 458 15.76 20.72 -1.51
CA ARG A 458 16.22 20.26 -2.82
C ARG A 458 17.56 20.88 -3.18
N PHE A 459 18.37 20.14 -3.90
CA PHE A 459 19.62 20.55 -4.50
C PHE A 459 19.60 20.18 -5.97
N GLY A 460 20.01 21.07 -6.83
CA GLY A 460 20.03 20.80 -8.26
C GLY A 460 21.24 21.35 -8.96
N LEU A 461 21.53 20.73 -10.07
CA LEU A 461 22.55 21.15 -11.03
C LEU A 461 21.94 21.17 -12.42
N GLU A 462 22.25 22.19 -13.19
CA GLU A 462 21.83 22.34 -14.57
C GLU A 462 23.00 22.72 -15.42
N GLY A 463 23.03 22.21 -16.64
CA GLY A 463 24.13 22.48 -17.54
C GLY A 463 23.76 22.18 -18.99
N ARG A 464 24.45 22.85 -19.89
CA ARG A 464 24.30 22.69 -21.30
C ARG A 464 25.14 21.50 -21.80
N ALA A 465 24.48 20.47 -22.33
CA ALA A 465 25.15 19.32 -22.95
C ALA A 465 25.52 19.58 -24.42
N SER A 466 24.75 20.43 -25.13
CA SER A 466 25.03 20.89 -26.51
C SER A 466 24.34 22.22 -26.74
N THR A 467 24.53 22.81 -27.94
CA THR A 467 23.83 24.07 -28.32
C THR A 467 22.32 23.99 -28.15
N ASN A 468 21.72 22.80 -28.32
CA ASN A 468 20.27 22.60 -28.33
C ASN A 468 19.79 21.65 -27.20
N THR A 469 20.67 21.30 -26.25
CA THR A 469 20.34 20.33 -25.21
C THR A 469 20.79 20.82 -23.85
N LEU A 470 19.81 20.96 -22.95
CA LEU A 470 20.03 21.19 -21.53
C LEU A 470 19.77 19.92 -20.73
N CYS A 471 20.57 19.71 -19.72
CA CYS A 471 20.38 18.63 -18.75
C CYS A 471 20.29 19.21 -17.36
N TRP A 472 19.38 18.69 -16.56
CA TRP A 472 19.29 19.00 -15.14
C TRP A 472 19.16 17.76 -14.29
N MET A 473 19.61 17.86 -13.06
CA MET A 473 19.51 16.82 -12.05
C MET A 473 19.12 17.45 -10.72
N THR A 474 18.15 16.85 -10.04
CA THR A 474 17.70 17.31 -8.72
C THR A 474 17.71 16.14 -7.73
N LEU A 475 18.23 16.40 -6.54
CA LEU A 475 18.08 15.54 -5.37
C LEU A 475 17.26 16.28 -4.33
N GLY A 476 16.32 15.61 -3.67
CA GLY A 476 15.44 16.24 -2.71
C GLY A 476 15.00 15.30 -1.60
N THR A 477 14.65 15.88 -0.47
CA THR A 477 14.08 15.17 0.66
C THR A 477 12.91 15.97 1.22
N GLN A 478 11.83 15.26 1.60
CA GLN A 478 10.70 15.82 2.30
C GLN A 478 10.55 15.13 3.65
N ARG A 479 10.28 15.91 4.69
CA ARG A 479 10.06 15.41 6.03
C ARG A 479 8.82 16.04 6.65
N GLY A 480 8.01 15.19 7.26
CA GLY A 480 6.87 15.57 8.08
C GLY A 480 7.05 15.10 9.51
N ARG A 481 6.03 15.30 10.32
CA ARG A 481 5.98 14.75 11.68
C ARG A 481 5.79 13.23 11.63
N HIS A 482 6.11 12.52 12.73
CA HIS A 482 5.79 11.10 12.92
C HIS A 482 6.28 10.15 11.81
N ALA A 483 7.56 10.22 11.48
CA ALA A 483 8.21 9.27 10.57
C ALA A 483 7.81 9.34 9.08
N TYR A 484 7.09 10.37 8.63
CA TYR A 484 6.96 10.62 7.20
C TYR A 484 8.32 11.04 6.63
N HIS A 485 8.76 10.32 5.61
CA HIS A 485 10.02 10.57 4.93
C HIS A 485 9.88 10.23 3.45
N ASN A 486 10.40 11.12 2.60
CA ASN A 486 10.32 10.99 1.16
C ASN A 486 11.64 11.48 0.54
N GLU A 487 12.29 10.64 -0.26
CA GLU A 487 13.58 10.90 -0.93
C GLU A 487 13.48 10.63 -2.41
#